data_ef151f0ad50e32c2fc769f9123982665
#
_entry.id   ef151f0ad50e32c2fc769f9123982665
#
_cell.length_a   1.000
_cell.length_b   1.000
_cell.length_c   1.000
_cell.angle_alpha   90.00
_cell.angle_beta   90.00
_cell.angle_gamma   90.00
#
_symmetry.space_group_name_H-M   'P 1'
#
loop_
_entity.id
_entity.type
_entity.pdbx_description
1 polymer ?
#
loop_
_entity_poly.entity_id
_entity_poly.type
_entity_poly.pdbx_seq_one_letter_code
_entity_poly.pdbx_strand_id
1 'polypeptide(L)'
;NRKEILAANKIDIQNAQSKNTKPSLIDRLTLTDSRIDGILQSIQLLISQTDPIGEEISGWKTPNGLTIRQVRVPLGVVAIIYESRPNVTVDAFCLAYKSGNSILLRGSASAYNSNKKIVQIIKEALSSSQFGIPQSIELVDVQEHNHDDVEQILNATGKIDVVLPRGGKNLIQNVVQNAKIPVIETGSGVCHLYIDEFADLQMAAKIAENAKIQRPSVCNAIECIVVNKKIAHEFIPILVQKFDGRVIFHADEESFQILNQIQDSKTKFFKAQESDFGNEYLDYECCIKTVSSVQEAISYINSHNTKHSESIITQNLQNARLFQSKIDASCVYVNASTRFTDGGEFGFGAELGISTQKLHARGPMGIKALTTTKY
;
A
#
# COMPACT_ATOMS: atom_id res chain seq x y z
N ASN A 1 10.19 -12.49 -24.55
CA ASN A 1 10.26 -13.26 -23.28
C ASN A 1 8.90 -13.41 -22.53
N ARG A 2 7.76 -12.76 -23.01
CA ARG A 2 6.43 -12.86 -22.37
C ARG A 2 5.98 -14.32 -22.18
N LYS A 3 6.09 -15.14 -23.24
CA LYS A 3 5.69 -16.57 -23.21
C LYS A 3 6.44 -17.36 -22.15
N GLU A 4 7.70 -17.06 -21.93
CA GLU A 4 8.55 -17.75 -20.93
C GLU A 4 8.15 -17.37 -19.51
N ILE A 5 7.83 -16.09 -19.25
CA ILE A 5 7.32 -15.63 -17.97
C ILE A 5 5.99 -16.30 -17.65
N LEU A 6 5.06 -16.33 -18.60
CA LEU A 6 3.75 -16.98 -18.42
C LEU A 6 3.87 -18.50 -18.22
N ALA A 7 4.81 -19.16 -18.89
CA ALA A 7 5.08 -20.58 -18.69
C ALA A 7 5.61 -20.87 -17.27
N ALA A 8 6.57 -20.08 -16.79
CA ALA A 8 7.08 -20.17 -15.43
C ALA A 8 5.99 -19.89 -14.38
N ASN A 9 5.15 -18.90 -14.63
CA ASN A 9 4.03 -18.57 -13.74
C ASN A 9 2.97 -19.67 -13.68
N LYS A 10 2.71 -20.35 -14.79
CA LYS A 10 1.82 -21.51 -14.82
C LYS A 10 2.28 -22.63 -13.89
N ILE A 11 3.59 -22.88 -13.78
CA ILE A 11 4.15 -23.87 -12.86
C ILE A 11 3.84 -23.46 -11.41
N ASP A 12 4.07 -22.18 -11.06
CA ASP A 12 3.80 -21.68 -9.71
C ASP A 12 2.31 -21.79 -9.36
N ILE A 13 1.41 -21.48 -10.30
CA ILE A 13 -0.05 -21.60 -10.12
C ILE A 13 -0.44 -23.06 -9.90
N GLN A 14 0.08 -23.99 -10.70
CA GLN A 14 -0.21 -25.42 -10.55
C GLN A 14 0.26 -25.95 -9.18
N ASN A 15 1.45 -25.55 -8.74
CA ASN A 15 1.98 -25.88 -7.42
C ASN A 15 1.10 -25.30 -6.29
N ALA A 16 0.61 -24.06 -6.43
CA ALA A 16 -0.28 -23.46 -5.45
C ALA A 16 -1.65 -24.16 -5.39
N GLN A 17 -2.19 -24.55 -6.54
CA GLN A 17 -3.46 -25.29 -6.62
C GLN A 17 -3.35 -26.67 -5.98
N SER A 18 -2.25 -27.40 -6.23
CA SER A 18 -2.03 -28.73 -5.63
C SER A 18 -1.89 -28.68 -4.10
N LYS A 19 -1.47 -27.53 -3.54
CA LYS A 19 -1.38 -27.27 -2.10
C LYS A 19 -2.66 -26.70 -1.47
N ASN A 20 -3.79 -26.67 -2.21
CA ASN A 20 -5.05 -26.09 -1.77
C ASN A 20 -4.93 -24.63 -1.28
N THR A 21 -4.08 -23.83 -1.93
CA THR A 21 -3.90 -22.40 -1.60
C THR A 21 -5.20 -21.62 -1.81
N LYS A 22 -5.46 -20.67 -0.93
CA LYS A 22 -6.68 -19.81 -1.01
C LYS A 22 -6.78 -19.12 -2.37
N PRO A 23 -7.98 -19.04 -2.98
CA PRO A 23 -8.19 -18.41 -4.30
C PRO A 23 -7.65 -16.99 -4.41
N SER A 24 -7.76 -16.18 -3.34
CA SER A 24 -7.25 -14.81 -3.28
C SER A 24 -5.71 -14.75 -3.38
N LEU A 25 -4.99 -15.75 -2.87
CA LEU A 25 -3.54 -15.83 -2.99
C LEU A 25 -3.12 -16.32 -4.38
N ILE A 26 -3.89 -17.24 -4.98
CA ILE A 26 -3.68 -17.68 -6.37
C ILE A 26 -3.90 -16.49 -7.33
N ASP A 27 -4.93 -15.67 -7.11
CA ASP A 27 -5.14 -14.46 -7.92
C ASP A 27 -3.94 -13.50 -7.83
N ARG A 28 -3.40 -13.28 -6.64
CA ARG A 28 -2.20 -12.44 -6.44
C ARG A 28 -0.96 -12.99 -7.16
N LEU A 29 -0.83 -14.32 -7.21
CA LEU A 29 0.28 -15.03 -7.86
C LEU A 29 0.17 -15.00 -9.38
N THR A 30 -1.04 -14.95 -9.91
CA THR A 30 -1.32 -15.13 -11.34
C THR A 30 -0.85 -13.95 -12.16
N LEU A 31 -0.05 -14.20 -13.21
CA LEU A 31 0.24 -13.27 -14.28
C LEU A 31 -0.62 -13.62 -15.50
N THR A 32 -1.19 -12.59 -16.14
CA THR A 32 -1.92 -12.69 -17.41
C THR A 32 -1.26 -11.75 -18.41
N ASP A 33 -1.59 -11.88 -19.70
CA ASP A 33 -1.13 -10.93 -20.72
C ASP A 33 -1.47 -9.49 -20.35
N SER A 34 -2.70 -9.24 -19.89
CA SER A 34 -3.14 -7.92 -19.45
C SER A 34 -2.35 -7.40 -18.24
N ARG A 35 -2.02 -8.26 -17.26
CA ARG A 35 -1.19 -7.87 -16.11
C ARG A 35 0.25 -7.55 -16.54
N ILE A 36 0.80 -8.29 -17.50
CA ILE A 36 2.11 -7.98 -18.08
C ILE A 36 2.07 -6.66 -18.86
N ASP A 37 1.00 -6.38 -19.61
CA ASP A 37 0.82 -5.08 -20.27
C ASP A 37 0.78 -3.93 -19.28
N GLY A 38 0.09 -4.11 -18.14
CA GLY A 38 0.11 -3.14 -17.04
C GLY A 38 1.52 -2.90 -16.47
N ILE A 39 2.31 -3.96 -16.27
CA ILE A 39 3.71 -3.85 -15.85
C ILE A 39 4.52 -3.05 -16.87
N LEU A 40 4.37 -3.32 -18.16
CA LEU A 40 5.07 -2.58 -19.22
C LEU A 40 4.68 -1.09 -19.24
N GLN A 41 3.42 -0.77 -19.04
CA GLN A 41 2.95 0.62 -18.91
C GLN A 41 3.58 1.32 -17.71
N SER A 42 3.65 0.64 -16.57
CA SER A 42 4.32 1.17 -15.35
C SER A 42 5.80 1.44 -15.60
N ILE A 43 6.51 0.54 -16.31
CA ILE A 43 7.91 0.75 -16.71
C ILE A 43 8.06 1.97 -17.63
N GLN A 44 7.18 2.12 -18.62
CA GLN A 44 7.20 3.27 -19.54
C GLN A 44 7.02 4.59 -18.78
N LEU A 45 6.08 4.61 -17.84
CA LEU A 45 5.82 5.77 -16.99
C LEU A 45 7.05 6.09 -16.12
N LEU A 46 7.66 5.06 -15.52
CA LEU A 46 8.88 5.23 -14.72
C LEU A 46 10.07 5.74 -15.55
N ILE A 47 10.23 5.27 -16.78
CA ILE A 47 11.28 5.76 -17.72
C ILE A 47 11.10 7.25 -17.99
N SER A 48 9.87 7.72 -18.15
CA SER A 48 9.56 9.13 -18.43
C SER A 48 9.81 10.09 -17.25
N GLN A 49 9.94 9.57 -16.03
CA GLN A 49 10.20 10.40 -14.85
C GLN A 49 11.64 10.91 -14.83
N THR A 50 11.81 12.11 -14.29
CA THR A 50 13.14 12.72 -14.08
C THR A 50 13.99 11.84 -13.17
N ASP A 51 15.27 11.68 -13.50
CA ASP A 51 16.25 11.01 -12.64
C ASP A 51 16.41 11.79 -11.33
N PRO A 52 16.21 11.16 -10.16
CA PRO A 52 16.35 11.85 -8.88
C PRO A 52 17.83 12.02 -8.46
N ILE A 53 18.76 11.28 -9.05
CA ILE A 53 20.16 11.29 -8.62
C ILE A 53 20.83 12.59 -9.06
N GLY A 54 21.47 13.27 -8.10
CA GLY A 54 22.10 14.57 -8.31
C GLY A 54 21.11 15.76 -8.23
N GLU A 55 19.79 15.52 -8.01
CA GLU A 55 18.84 16.61 -7.77
C GLU A 55 19.29 17.46 -6.58
N GLU A 56 19.53 18.76 -6.81
CA GLU A 56 19.82 19.71 -5.73
C GLU A 56 18.51 20.07 -5.03
N ILE A 57 18.41 19.69 -3.75
CA ILE A 57 17.22 19.92 -2.93
C ILE A 57 17.26 21.30 -2.29
N SER A 58 18.43 21.71 -1.84
CA SER A 58 18.64 23.01 -1.21
C SER A 58 20.15 23.40 -1.29
N GLY A 59 20.42 24.68 -1.14
CA GLY A 59 21.79 25.18 -1.05
C GLY A 59 21.81 26.51 -0.31
N TRP A 60 22.93 26.79 0.41
CA TRP A 60 23.12 28.03 1.15
C TRP A 60 24.59 28.37 1.34
N LYS A 61 24.87 29.62 1.66
CA LYS A 61 26.19 30.06 2.14
C LYS A 61 26.19 30.24 3.66
N THR A 62 27.22 29.73 4.28
CA THR A 62 27.47 29.94 5.72
C THR A 62 28.13 31.29 5.98
N PRO A 63 28.09 31.84 7.20
CA PRO A 63 28.74 33.08 7.54
C PRO A 63 30.28 33.10 7.35
N ASN A 64 30.92 31.92 7.42
CA ASN A 64 32.36 31.73 7.18
C ASN A 64 32.71 31.52 5.69
N GLY A 65 31.71 31.62 4.77
CA GLY A 65 31.96 31.62 3.32
C GLY A 65 31.83 30.27 2.64
N LEU A 66 31.50 29.17 3.33
CA LEU A 66 31.24 27.87 2.70
C LEU A 66 29.99 27.93 1.87
N THR A 67 30.04 27.35 0.67
CA THR A 67 28.87 27.06 -0.15
C THR A 67 28.48 25.61 0.03
N ILE A 68 27.31 25.36 0.59
CA ILE A 68 26.78 24.02 0.85
C ILE A 68 25.65 23.75 -0.15
N ARG A 69 25.64 22.54 -0.72
CA ARG A 69 24.58 22.02 -1.58
C ARG A 69 24.13 20.68 -1.04
N GLN A 70 22.83 20.52 -0.87
CA GLN A 70 22.22 19.25 -0.51
C GLN A 70 21.70 18.55 -1.77
N VAL A 71 22.26 17.41 -2.10
CA VAL A 71 21.92 16.65 -3.30
C VAL A 71 21.41 15.26 -2.98
N ARG A 72 20.55 14.70 -3.84
CA ARG A 72 20.07 13.32 -3.74
C ARG A 72 21.13 12.35 -4.21
N VAL A 73 21.27 11.26 -3.45
CA VAL A 73 22.13 10.13 -3.78
C VAL A 73 21.39 8.81 -3.50
N PRO A 74 21.82 7.68 -4.09
CA PRO A 74 21.24 6.36 -3.79
C PRO A 74 21.32 6.02 -2.29
N LEU A 75 20.42 5.18 -1.82
CA LEU A 75 20.55 4.53 -0.50
C LEU A 75 21.71 3.54 -0.46
N GLY A 76 21.91 2.77 -1.56
CA GLY A 76 22.95 1.76 -1.66
C GLY A 76 22.37 0.39 -2.05
N VAL A 77 22.45 -0.60 -1.15
CA VAL A 77 21.89 -1.94 -1.35
C VAL A 77 20.54 -2.04 -0.63
N VAL A 78 19.49 -2.25 -1.41
CA VAL A 78 18.12 -2.39 -0.94
C VAL A 78 17.72 -3.87 -0.95
N ALA A 79 17.26 -4.41 0.16
CA ALA A 79 16.66 -5.74 0.19
C ALA A 79 15.14 -5.65 0.23
N ILE A 80 14.45 -6.51 -0.52
CA ILE A 80 13.00 -6.64 -0.45
C ILE A 80 12.62 -8.08 -0.13
N ILE A 81 11.85 -8.26 0.95
CA ILE A 81 11.29 -9.55 1.36
C ILE A 81 9.80 -9.51 1.06
N TYR A 82 9.33 -10.33 0.10
CA TYR A 82 7.96 -10.21 -0.39
C TYR A 82 7.26 -11.56 -0.61
N GLU A 83 5.93 -11.54 -0.47
CA GLU A 83 5.05 -12.68 -0.67
C GLU A 83 4.55 -12.73 -2.13
N SER A 84 3.91 -13.80 -2.49
CA SER A 84 3.23 -14.25 -3.73
C SER A 84 2.78 -13.17 -4.73
N ARG A 85 3.69 -12.31 -5.19
CA ARG A 85 3.40 -11.22 -6.15
C ARG A 85 4.55 -11.07 -7.15
N PRO A 86 4.59 -11.82 -8.26
CA PRO A 86 5.68 -11.75 -9.23
C PRO A 86 5.92 -10.37 -9.84
N ASN A 87 4.86 -9.52 -9.94
CA ASN A 87 5.00 -8.14 -10.40
C ASN A 87 5.93 -7.30 -9.51
N VAL A 88 5.96 -7.57 -8.20
CA VAL A 88 6.85 -6.85 -7.26
C VAL A 88 8.32 -7.01 -7.65
N THR A 89 8.71 -8.14 -8.23
CA THR A 89 10.08 -8.36 -8.73
C THR A 89 10.48 -7.30 -9.76
N VAL A 90 9.57 -6.96 -10.67
CA VAL A 90 9.81 -5.95 -11.72
C VAL A 90 9.75 -4.55 -11.14
N ASP A 91 8.70 -4.23 -10.39
CA ASP A 91 8.49 -2.90 -9.81
C ASP A 91 9.67 -2.52 -8.91
N ALA A 92 10.09 -3.44 -8.04
CA ALA A 92 11.19 -3.26 -7.12
C ALA A 92 12.53 -3.03 -7.85
N PHE A 93 12.82 -3.86 -8.85
CA PHE A 93 14.03 -3.69 -9.64
C PHE A 93 14.03 -2.33 -10.36
N CYS A 94 12.97 -1.99 -11.07
CA CYS A 94 12.92 -0.76 -11.86
C CYS A 94 13.06 0.50 -10.99
N LEU A 95 12.42 0.52 -9.83
CA LEU A 95 12.52 1.64 -8.87
C LEU A 95 13.94 1.73 -8.28
N ALA A 96 14.52 0.60 -7.83
CA ALA A 96 15.86 0.57 -7.28
C ALA A 96 16.91 0.96 -8.32
N TYR A 97 16.87 0.37 -9.52
CA TYR A 97 17.83 0.63 -10.59
C TYR A 97 17.80 2.08 -11.07
N LYS A 98 16.58 2.65 -11.27
CA LYS A 98 16.43 4.04 -11.68
C LYS A 98 16.89 5.04 -10.61
N SER A 99 16.83 4.66 -9.34
CA SER A 99 17.35 5.47 -8.23
C SER A 99 18.81 5.14 -7.85
N GLY A 100 19.54 4.40 -8.74
CA GLY A 100 20.96 4.12 -8.59
C GLY A 100 21.32 3.08 -7.54
N ASN A 101 20.35 2.30 -7.04
CA ASN A 101 20.56 1.27 -6.02
C ASN A 101 20.78 -0.11 -6.64
N SER A 102 21.49 -0.97 -5.90
CA SER A 102 21.44 -2.41 -6.09
C SER A 102 20.29 -3.03 -5.30
N ILE A 103 19.73 -4.14 -5.80
CA ILE A 103 18.60 -4.78 -5.15
C ILE A 103 18.81 -6.27 -4.92
N LEU A 104 18.54 -6.70 -3.69
CA LEU A 104 18.44 -8.10 -3.28
C LEU A 104 16.98 -8.47 -3.11
N LEU A 105 16.51 -9.44 -3.88
CA LEU A 105 15.13 -9.90 -3.91
C LEU A 105 14.99 -11.22 -3.16
N ARG A 106 14.14 -11.26 -2.15
CA ARG A 106 13.73 -12.47 -1.46
C ARG A 106 12.22 -12.66 -1.61
N GLY A 107 11.80 -13.31 -2.69
CA GLY A 107 10.40 -13.70 -2.93
C GLY A 107 10.00 -14.93 -2.15
N SER A 108 8.70 -15.24 -2.11
CA SER A 108 8.22 -16.49 -1.54
C SER A 108 8.50 -17.70 -2.44
N ALA A 109 8.63 -18.89 -1.85
CA ALA A 109 8.76 -20.15 -2.60
C ALA A 109 7.58 -20.39 -3.56
N SER A 110 6.39 -19.89 -3.24
CA SER A 110 5.21 -20.03 -4.10
C SER A 110 5.30 -19.30 -5.44
N ALA A 111 6.16 -18.28 -5.58
CA ALA A 111 6.37 -17.51 -6.80
C ALA A 111 7.78 -17.70 -7.38
N TYR A 112 8.50 -18.69 -6.93
CA TYR A 112 9.94 -18.83 -7.21
C TYR A 112 10.25 -18.96 -8.70
N ASN A 113 9.51 -19.81 -9.45
CA ASN A 113 9.76 -20.01 -10.88
C ASN A 113 9.52 -18.72 -11.68
N SER A 114 8.44 -17.98 -11.37
CA SER A 114 8.14 -16.69 -11.97
C SER A 114 9.23 -15.67 -11.68
N ASN A 115 9.62 -15.52 -10.41
CA ASN A 115 10.63 -14.56 -9.99
C ASN A 115 12.00 -14.85 -10.62
N LYS A 116 12.42 -16.12 -10.62
CA LYS A 116 13.67 -16.58 -11.24
C LYS A 116 13.71 -16.26 -12.73
N LYS A 117 12.62 -16.54 -13.45
CA LYS A 117 12.54 -16.25 -14.88
C LYS A 117 12.57 -14.75 -15.15
N ILE A 118 11.86 -13.94 -14.39
CA ILE A 118 11.86 -12.47 -14.50
C ILE A 118 13.28 -11.92 -14.27
N VAL A 119 13.96 -12.34 -13.19
CA VAL A 119 15.31 -11.86 -12.88
C VAL A 119 16.33 -12.29 -13.94
N GLN A 120 16.21 -13.52 -14.47
CA GLN A 120 17.04 -13.99 -15.58
C GLN A 120 16.90 -13.05 -16.80
N ILE A 121 15.67 -12.74 -17.21
CA ILE A 121 15.39 -11.86 -18.35
C ILE A 121 15.93 -10.44 -18.11
N ILE A 122 15.81 -9.92 -16.88
CA ILE A 122 16.36 -8.62 -16.50
C ILE A 122 17.89 -8.65 -16.62
N LYS A 123 18.57 -9.67 -16.08
CA LYS A 123 20.03 -9.81 -16.17
C LYS A 123 20.51 -9.92 -17.63
N GLU A 124 19.80 -10.66 -18.49
CA GLU A 124 20.07 -10.77 -19.91
C GLU A 124 19.96 -9.41 -20.63
N ALA A 125 18.88 -8.66 -20.33
CA ALA A 125 18.68 -7.32 -20.89
C ALA A 125 19.79 -6.33 -20.45
N LEU A 126 20.17 -6.35 -19.18
CA LEU A 126 21.26 -5.54 -18.66
C LEU A 126 22.61 -5.92 -19.31
N SER A 127 22.89 -7.20 -19.47
CA SER A 127 24.12 -7.70 -20.11
C SER A 127 24.24 -7.30 -21.59
N SER A 128 23.11 -7.12 -22.27
CA SER A 128 23.05 -6.68 -23.65
C SER A 128 23.14 -5.17 -23.84
N SER A 129 23.05 -4.39 -22.75
CA SER A 129 23.10 -2.93 -22.75
C SER A 129 24.52 -2.44 -22.45
N GLN A 130 24.99 -1.40 -23.19
CA GLN A 130 26.31 -0.79 -23.00
C GLN A 130 26.51 -0.25 -21.56
N PHE A 131 25.44 0.19 -20.91
CA PHE A 131 25.47 0.78 -19.55
C PHE A 131 24.76 -0.08 -18.51
N GLY A 132 24.36 -1.30 -18.86
CA GLY A 132 23.68 -2.20 -17.95
C GLY A 132 24.64 -2.79 -16.92
N ILE A 133 24.15 -2.95 -15.69
CA ILE A 133 24.90 -3.55 -14.56
C ILE A 133 24.14 -4.80 -14.10
N PRO A 134 24.41 -5.99 -14.65
CA PRO A 134 23.70 -7.23 -14.28
C PRO A 134 23.82 -7.59 -12.79
N GLN A 135 24.89 -7.15 -12.13
CA GLN A 135 25.14 -7.37 -10.71
C GLN A 135 24.29 -6.47 -9.79
N SER A 136 23.56 -5.51 -10.37
CA SER A 136 22.64 -4.64 -9.58
C SER A 136 21.39 -5.35 -9.10
N ILE A 137 21.10 -6.55 -9.55
CA ILE A 137 19.96 -7.37 -9.13
C ILE A 137 20.38 -8.78 -8.76
N GLU A 138 19.94 -9.24 -7.59
CA GLU A 138 20.13 -10.63 -7.17
C GLU A 138 18.84 -11.19 -6.57
N LEU A 139 18.56 -12.48 -6.84
CA LEU A 139 17.44 -13.21 -6.27
C LEU A 139 17.96 -14.28 -5.33
N VAL A 140 17.51 -14.27 -4.10
CA VAL A 140 17.82 -15.33 -3.13
C VAL A 140 17.17 -16.63 -3.58
N ASP A 141 17.94 -17.71 -3.57
CA ASP A 141 17.44 -19.05 -3.85
C ASP A 141 16.66 -19.59 -2.64
N VAL A 142 15.35 -19.60 -2.76
CA VAL A 142 14.45 -19.89 -1.66
C VAL A 142 14.16 -21.39 -1.62
N GLN A 143 14.60 -22.06 -0.56
CA GLN A 143 14.22 -23.43 -0.26
C GLN A 143 12.93 -23.47 0.55
N GLU A 144 12.05 -24.45 0.26
CA GLU A 144 10.83 -24.65 1.06
C GLU A 144 11.20 -24.98 2.51
N HIS A 145 10.50 -24.32 3.44
CA HIS A 145 10.62 -24.53 4.90
C HIS A 145 11.92 -24.07 5.57
N ASN A 146 12.82 -23.37 4.87
CA ASN A 146 13.99 -22.75 5.49
C ASN A 146 13.84 -21.21 5.44
N HIS A 147 13.93 -20.54 6.58
CA HIS A 147 13.90 -19.08 6.73
C HIS A 147 15.24 -18.51 7.22
N ASP A 148 16.31 -19.29 7.22
CA ASP A 148 17.66 -18.83 7.61
C ASP A 148 18.16 -17.74 6.68
N ASP A 149 17.73 -17.75 5.41
CA ASP A 149 18.00 -16.73 4.42
C ASP A 149 17.42 -15.36 4.85
N VAL A 150 16.22 -15.32 5.42
CA VAL A 150 15.60 -14.11 5.94
C VAL A 150 16.42 -13.59 7.13
N GLU A 151 16.77 -14.44 8.07
CA GLU A 151 17.59 -14.04 9.21
C GLU A 151 18.96 -13.50 8.80
N GLN A 152 19.60 -14.11 7.81
CA GLN A 152 20.86 -13.62 7.24
C GLN A 152 20.70 -12.23 6.62
N ILE A 153 19.61 -11.95 5.89
CA ILE A 153 19.31 -10.63 5.33
C ILE A 153 19.13 -9.61 6.46
N LEU A 154 18.30 -9.94 7.44
CA LEU A 154 17.98 -9.03 8.56
C LEU A 154 19.21 -8.69 9.43
N ASN A 155 20.21 -9.58 9.47
CA ASN A 155 21.46 -9.38 10.20
C ASN A 155 22.60 -8.83 9.34
N ALA A 156 22.41 -8.52 8.06
CA ALA A 156 23.46 -8.15 7.09
C ALA A 156 23.96 -6.69 7.27
N THR A 157 24.26 -6.27 8.49
CA THR A 157 24.78 -4.94 8.81
C THR A 157 26.05 -4.62 8.03
N GLY A 158 26.10 -3.44 7.41
CA GLY A 158 27.22 -2.99 6.56
C GLY A 158 27.29 -3.62 5.17
N LYS A 159 26.32 -4.49 4.81
CA LYS A 159 26.20 -5.09 3.49
C LYS A 159 24.87 -4.71 2.82
N ILE A 160 23.82 -4.53 3.61
CA ILE A 160 22.50 -4.09 3.16
C ILE A 160 22.19 -2.80 3.90
N ASP A 161 21.80 -1.76 3.18
CA ASP A 161 21.53 -0.43 3.73
C ASP A 161 20.10 -0.30 4.24
N VAL A 162 19.15 -1.02 3.64
CA VAL A 162 17.74 -0.99 4.03
C VAL A 162 17.01 -2.25 3.58
N VAL A 163 16.04 -2.70 4.39
CA VAL A 163 15.11 -3.79 4.02
C VAL A 163 13.67 -3.27 3.99
N LEU A 164 12.92 -3.70 2.98
CA LEU A 164 11.50 -3.43 2.80
C LEU A 164 10.71 -4.74 2.83
N PRO A 165 9.91 -5.00 3.88
CA PRO A 165 8.96 -6.11 3.88
C PRO A 165 7.73 -5.78 3.03
N ARG A 166 7.24 -6.73 2.22
CA ARG A 166 6.06 -6.60 1.36
C ARG A 166 5.16 -7.83 1.45
N GLY A 167 4.22 -7.85 2.36
CA GLY A 167 3.35 -9.02 2.58
C GLY A 167 2.32 -8.79 3.66
N GLY A 168 1.87 -9.88 4.28
CA GLY A 168 0.92 -9.83 5.39
C GLY A 168 1.52 -9.28 6.68
N LYS A 169 0.66 -8.93 7.63
CA LYS A 169 1.01 -8.32 8.92
C LYS A 169 2.13 -9.10 9.66
N ASN A 170 2.06 -10.43 9.64
CA ASN A 170 3.04 -11.27 10.34
C ASN A 170 4.45 -11.15 9.76
N LEU A 171 4.58 -11.12 8.41
CA LEU A 171 5.88 -10.91 7.77
C LEU A 171 6.44 -9.54 8.13
N ILE A 172 5.62 -8.49 8.02
CA ILE A 172 6.04 -7.12 8.31
C ILE A 172 6.50 -7.00 9.75
N GLN A 173 5.72 -7.49 10.70
CA GLN A 173 6.08 -7.47 12.13
C GLN A 173 7.37 -8.25 12.42
N ASN A 174 7.53 -9.43 11.82
CA ASN A 174 8.75 -10.22 11.98
C ASN A 174 9.98 -9.45 11.50
N VAL A 175 9.93 -8.81 10.34
CA VAL A 175 11.04 -8.01 9.81
C VAL A 175 11.32 -6.81 10.71
N VAL A 176 10.29 -6.05 11.11
CA VAL A 176 10.45 -4.86 11.95
C VAL A 176 11.05 -5.19 13.32
N GLN A 177 10.66 -6.32 13.93
CA GLN A 177 11.12 -6.71 15.25
C GLN A 177 12.53 -7.33 15.27
N ASN A 178 12.94 -7.99 14.18
CA ASN A 178 14.17 -8.79 14.17
C ASN A 178 15.30 -8.20 13.32
N ALA A 179 15.04 -7.17 12.51
CA ALA A 179 16.07 -6.58 11.67
C ALA A 179 17.07 -5.77 12.49
N LYS A 180 18.36 -5.98 12.22
CA LYS A 180 19.49 -5.14 12.71
C LYS A 180 19.90 -4.07 11.70
N ILE A 181 19.32 -4.11 10.52
CA ILE A 181 19.48 -3.09 9.47
C ILE A 181 18.24 -2.20 9.43
N PRO A 182 18.33 -0.97 8.90
CA PRO A 182 17.17 -0.10 8.73
C PRO A 182 16.01 -0.76 7.99
N VAL A 183 14.78 -0.53 8.46
CA VAL A 183 13.55 -1.05 7.84
C VAL A 183 12.70 0.11 7.35
N ILE A 184 12.21 0.04 6.12
CA ILE A 184 11.10 0.87 5.66
C ILE A 184 9.84 0.00 5.69
N GLU A 185 9.00 0.25 6.69
CA GLU A 185 7.80 -0.53 6.95
C GLU A 185 6.69 -0.15 5.97
N THR A 186 6.05 -1.17 5.38
CA THR A 186 4.76 -1.00 4.70
C THR A 186 3.66 -1.45 5.65
N GLY A 187 2.70 -0.56 5.96
CA GLY A 187 1.69 -0.83 6.98
C GLY A 187 0.47 -1.62 6.47
N SER A 188 -0.27 -2.24 7.39
CA SER A 188 -1.66 -2.63 7.17
C SER A 188 -2.54 -1.39 7.05
N GLY A 189 -3.69 -1.50 6.38
CA GLY A 189 -4.55 -0.36 6.07
C GLY A 189 -5.91 -0.42 6.78
N VAL A 190 -5.99 0.01 8.03
CA VAL A 190 -7.29 0.35 8.63
C VAL A 190 -7.61 1.80 8.26
N CYS A 191 -8.29 1.96 7.13
CA CYS A 191 -8.64 3.28 6.60
C CYS A 191 -10.08 3.66 6.96
N HIS A 192 -10.33 4.95 7.20
CA HIS A 192 -11.65 5.46 7.55
C HIS A 192 -12.15 6.47 6.54
N LEU A 193 -13.48 6.53 6.40
CA LEU A 193 -14.20 7.57 5.67
C LEU A 193 -15.14 8.28 6.63
N TYR A 194 -14.83 9.52 6.98
CA TYR A 194 -15.70 10.33 7.83
C TYR A 194 -16.70 11.14 7.00
N ILE A 195 -18.00 10.98 7.30
CA ILE A 195 -19.10 11.72 6.69
C ILE A 195 -19.53 12.80 7.68
N ASP A 196 -19.14 14.03 7.38
CA ASP A 196 -19.41 15.21 8.21
C ASP A 196 -20.85 15.69 8.07
N GLU A 197 -21.36 16.42 9.07
CA GLU A 197 -22.72 16.99 9.04
C GLU A 197 -22.98 17.91 7.82
N PHE A 198 -21.93 18.44 7.20
CA PHE A 198 -22.00 19.27 6.00
C PHE A 198 -21.67 18.50 4.71
N ALA A 199 -21.78 17.18 4.70
CA ALA A 199 -21.49 16.36 3.54
C ALA A 199 -22.58 16.44 2.47
N ASP A 200 -22.17 16.39 1.20
CA ASP A 200 -23.07 15.97 0.12
C ASP A 200 -23.23 14.45 0.20
N LEU A 201 -24.42 13.98 0.58
CA LEU A 201 -24.69 12.58 0.89
C LEU A 201 -24.60 11.67 -0.35
N GLN A 202 -24.95 12.18 -1.54
CA GLN A 202 -24.85 11.42 -2.79
C GLN A 202 -23.40 11.24 -3.21
N MET A 203 -22.58 12.28 -3.08
CA MET A 203 -21.14 12.19 -3.28
C MET A 203 -20.49 11.24 -2.26
N ALA A 204 -20.89 11.35 -0.99
CA ALA A 204 -20.40 10.50 0.09
C ALA A 204 -20.65 9.00 -0.19
N ALA A 205 -21.87 8.64 -0.62
CA ALA A 205 -22.22 7.27 -0.95
C ALA A 205 -21.43 6.73 -2.16
N LYS A 206 -21.18 7.55 -3.18
CA LYS A 206 -20.34 7.18 -4.35
C LYS A 206 -18.90 6.95 -3.95
N ILE A 207 -18.34 7.81 -3.09
CA ILE A 207 -16.98 7.68 -2.59
C ILE A 207 -16.84 6.45 -1.69
N ALA A 208 -17.82 6.20 -0.81
CA ALA A 208 -17.84 5.00 0.04
C ALA A 208 -17.89 3.71 -0.80
N GLU A 209 -18.73 3.66 -1.84
CA GLU A 209 -18.79 2.54 -2.79
C GLU A 209 -17.43 2.29 -3.45
N ASN A 210 -16.82 3.33 -4.00
CA ASN A 210 -15.49 3.22 -4.60
C ASN A 210 -14.46 2.75 -3.58
N ALA A 211 -14.45 3.36 -2.39
CA ALA A 211 -13.46 3.10 -1.37
C ALA A 211 -13.54 1.68 -0.78
N LYS A 212 -14.71 1.03 -0.76
CA LYS A 212 -14.87 -0.33 -0.24
C LYS A 212 -15.01 -1.38 -1.34
N ILE A 213 -15.83 -1.14 -2.37
CA ILE A 213 -16.29 -2.21 -3.26
C ILE A 213 -15.36 -2.41 -4.46
N GLN A 214 -14.66 -1.39 -4.92
CA GLN A 214 -13.79 -1.48 -6.10
C GLN A 214 -12.76 -2.62 -5.95
N ARG A 215 -12.14 -2.74 -4.77
CA ARG A 215 -11.19 -3.80 -4.44
C ARG A 215 -11.00 -3.89 -2.92
N PRO A 216 -11.79 -4.71 -2.22
CA PRO A 216 -11.78 -4.73 -0.76
C PRO A 216 -10.50 -5.31 -0.14
N SER A 217 -9.77 -6.15 -0.89
CA SER A 217 -8.59 -6.90 -0.41
C SER A 217 -7.27 -6.11 -0.45
N VAL A 218 -7.31 -4.79 -0.46
CA VAL A 218 -6.12 -3.92 -0.50
C VAL A 218 -6.10 -2.94 0.67
N CYS A 219 -4.90 -2.56 1.10
CA CYS A 219 -4.66 -1.76 2.31
C CYS A 219 -5.25 -0.34 2.28
N ASN A 220 -5.58 0.21 1.10
CA ASN A 220 -6.21 1.53 0.97
C ASN A 220 -7.75 1.47 0.80
N ALA A 221 -8.36 0.27 0.90
CA ALA A 221 -9.82 0.15 1.03
C ALA A 221 -10.25 0.60 2.43
N ILE A 222 -11.44 1.23 2.54
CA ILE A 222 -11.95 1.60 3.86
C ILE A 222 -12.40 0.37 4.66
N GLU A 223 -12.14 0.43 5.97
CA GLU A 223 -12.57 -0.60 6.91
C GLU A 223 -13.61 -0.07 7.91
N CYS A 224 -13.74 1.25 8.01
CA CYS A 224 -14.77 1.87 8.83
C CYS A 224 -15.32 3.15 8.16
N ILE A 225 -16.65 3.30 8.20
CA ILE A 225 -17.37 4.53 7.83
C ILE A 225 -17.79 5.21 9.12
N VAL A 226 -17.23 6.39 9.38
CA VAL A 226 -17.55 7.21 10.55
C VAL A 226 -18.58 8.24 10.11
N VAL A 227 -19.75 8.28 10.76
CA VAL A 227 -20.88 9.13 10.33
C VAL A 227 -21.26 10.12 11.43
N ASN A 228 -21.44 11.38 11.07
CA ASN A 228 -21.97 12.35 12.02
C ASN A 228 -23.43 12.02 12.36
N LYS A 229 -23.78 11.99 13.66
CA LYS A 229 -25.12 11.63 14.15
C LYS A 229 -26.25 12.44 13.53
N LYS A 230 -26.00 13.74 13.26
CA LYS A 230 -27.03 14.64 12.69
C LYS A 230 -27.54 14.18 11.32
N ILE A 231 -26.72 13.46 10.56
CA ILE A 231 -27.05 12.99 9.21
C ILE A 231 -27.16 11.47 9.10
N ALA A 232 -26.91 10.73 10.18
CA ALA A 232 -26.86 9.27 10.17
C ALA A 232 -28.17 8.65 9.66
N HIS A 233 -29.33 9.16 10.11
CA HIS A 233 -30.65 8.69 9.67
C HIS A 233 -30.93 8.93 8.19
N GLU A 234 -30.32 9.92 7.59
CA GLU A 234 -30.47 10.22 6.16
C GLU A 234 -29.41 9.47 5.32
N PHE A 235 -28.16 9.43 5.78
CA PHE A 235 -27.04 8.87 5.03
C PHE A 235 -27.01 7.33 5.00
N ILE A 236 -27.26 6.66 6.14
CA ILE A 236 -27.15 5.19 6.22
C ILE A 236 -28.10 4.49 5.25
N PRO A 237 -29.38 4.90 5.07
CA PRO A 237 -30.25 4.33 4.04
C PRO A 237 -29.70 4.50 2.61
N ILE A 238 -29.12 5.67 2.29
CA ILE A 238 -28.49 5.93 0.99
C ILE A 238 -27.29 4.99 0.77
N LEU A 239 -26.47 4.80 1.81
CA LEU A 239 -25.32 3.89 1.79
C LEU A 239 -25.75 2.44 1.56
N VAL A 240 -26.77 1.96 2.28
CA VAL A 240 -27.34 0.62 2.14
C VAL A 240 -27.82 0.38 0.71
N GLN A 241 -28.61 1.30 0.18
CA GLN A 241 -29.07 1.23 -1.20
C GLN A 241 -27.90 1.20 -2.20
N LYS A 242 -26.87 2.01 -1.97
CA LYS A 242 -25.71 2.10 -2.84
C LYS A 242 -24.85 0.84 -2.82
N PHE A 243 -24.72 0.20 -1.67
CA PHE A 243 -23.97 -1.04 -1.52
C PHE A 243 -24.72 -2.28 -1.98
N ASP A 244 -26.05 -2.24 -2.08
CA ASP A 244 -26.94 -3.27 -2.64
C ASP A 244 -26.64 -4.68 -2.10
N GLY A 245 -26.50 -4.82 -0.79
CA GLY A 245 -26.25 -6.09 -0.10
C GLY A 245 -24.83 -6.69 -0.32
N ARG A 246 -23.93 -5.99 -1.00
CA ARG A 246 -22.57 -6.48 -1.28
C ARG A 246 -21.63 -6.43 -0.09
N VAL A 247 -21.94 -5.68 0.95
CA VAL A 247 -21.08 -5.47 2.12
C VAL A 247 -21.81 -5.84 3.39
N ILE A 248 -21.12 -6.53 4.29
CA ILE A 248 -21.59 -6.84 5.65
C ILE A 248 -21.17 -5.69 6.55
N PHE A 249 -22.10 -5.17 7.35
CA PHE A 249 -21.81 -4.08 8.29
C PHE A 249 -21.67 -4.58 9.72
N HIS A 250 -20.65 -4.09 10.42
CA HIS A 250 -20.47 -4.17 11.86
C HIS A 250 -20.80 -2.79 12.43
N ALA A 251 -22.01 -2.64 12.99
CA ALA A 251 -22.57 -1.33 13.33
C ALA A 251 -22.53 -1.06 14.83
N ASP A 252 -22.16 0.16 15.23
CA ASP A 252 -22.33 0.58 16.60
C ASP A 252 -23.82 0.66 16.98
N GLU A 253 -24.14 0.91 18.24
CA GLU A 253 -25.52 0.86 18.77
C GLU A 253 -26.47 1.73 17.95
N GLU A 254 -26.10 2.96 17.65
CA GLU A 254 -26.95 3.93 16.95
C GLU A 254 -27.14 3.55 15.47
N SER A 255 -26.04 3.21 14.76
CA SER A 255 -26.13 2.74 13.38
C SER A 255 -26.90 1.42 13.26
N PHE A 256 -26.75 0.52 14.24
CA PHE A 256 -27.49 -0.73 14.29
C PHE A 256 -29.00 -0.51 14.42
N GLN A 257 -29.43 0.45 15.25
CA GLN A 257 -30.85 0.83 15.37
C GLN A 257 -31.39 1.41 14.07
N ILE A 258 -30.62 2.24 13.37
CA ILE A 258 -31.00 2.79 12.07
C ILE A 258 -31.13 1.67 11.02
N LEU A 259 -30.15 0.76 10.94
CA LEU A 259 -30.16 -0.37 9.99
C LEU A 259 -31.37 -1.29 10.22
N ASN A 260 -31.77 -1.55 11.47
CA ASN A 260 -32.95 -2.34 11.79
C ASN A 260 -34.28 -1.72 11.30
N GLN A 261 -34.32 -0.42 11.06
CA GLN A 261 -35.51 0.29 10.56
C GLN A 261 -35.61 0.27 9.03
N ILE A 262 -34.52 -0.11 8.35
CA ILE A 262 -34.48 -0.14 6.88
C ILE A 262 -35.09 -1.46 6.38
N GLN A 263 -36.12 -1.35 5.54
CA GLN A 263 -36.72 -2.51 4.89
C GLN A 263 -35.87 -3.00 3.71
N ASP A 264 -34.71 -3.58 4.01
CA ASP A 264 -33.83 -4.21 3.02
C ASP A 264 -33.44 -5.62 3.47
N SER A 265 -33.87 -6.62 2.68
CA SER A 265 -33.59 -8.04 2.96
C SER A 265 -32.22 -8.50 2.46
N LYS A 266 -31.50 -7.68 1.69
CA LYS A 266 -30.22 -8.04 1.08
C LYS A 266 -29.04 -7.72 1.98
N THR A 267 -29.11 -6.62 2.73
CA THR A 267 -27.99 -6.14 3.54
C THR A 267 -27.86 -6.95 4.83
N LYS A 268 -26.70 -7.53 5.05
CA LYS A 268 -26.34 -8.21 6.29
C LYS A 268 -25.63 -7.25 7.22
N PHE A 269 -26.03 -7.24 8.47
CA PHE A 269 -25.40 -6.41 9.49
C PHE A 269 -25.44 -7.08 10.86
N PHE A 270 -24.43 -6.77 11.66
CA PHE A 270 -24.28 -7.26 13.03
C PHE A 270 -23.99 -6.09 13.96
N LYS A 271 -24.27 -6.27 15.25
CA LYS A 271 -23.83 -5.32 16.28
C LYS A 271 -22.31 -5.44 16.42
N ALA A 272 -21.61 -4.34 16.27
CA ALA A 272 -20.16 -4.31 16.39
C ALA A 272 -19.70 -4.66 17.81
N GLN A 273 -18.60 -5.41 17.89
CA GLN A 273 -17.83 -5.62 19.10
C GLN A 273 -16.64 -4.66 19.12
N GLU A 274 -16.01 -4.45 20.27
CA GLU A 274 -14.86 -3.56 20.39
C GLU A 274 -13.69 -3.97 19.45
N SER A 275 -13.52 -5.27 19.22
CA SER A 275 -12.51 -5.81 18.29
C SER A 275 -12.77 -5.50 16.83
N ASP A 276 -13.99 -5.10 16.44
CA ASP A 276 -14.32 -4.73 15.07
C ASP A 276 -13.76 -3.35 14.71
N PHE A 277 -13.69 -2.46 15.70
CA PHE A 277 -13.13 -1.13 15.52
C PHE A 277 -11.60 -1.21 15.48
N GLY A 278 -11.01 -0.80 14.35
CA GLY A 278 -9.58 -0.94 14.09
C GLY A 278 -9.17 -2.29 13.47
N ASN A 279 -10.14 -3.10 13.01
CA ASN A 279 -9.88 -4.34 12.29
C ASN A 279 -9.70 -4.08 10.78
N GLU A 280 -8.71 -4.74 10.17
CA GLU A 280 -8.50 -4.78 8.72
C GLU A 280 -9.17 -6.05 8.18
N TYR A 281 -10.40 -5.92 7.66
CA TYR A 281 -11.18 -7.06 7.14
C TYR A 281 -10.62 -7.64 5.85
N LEU A 282 -10.14 -6.76 4.95
CA LEU A 282 -9.66 -7.13 3.59
C LEU A 282 -10.72 -7.89 2.76
N ASP A 283 -11.99 -7.68 3.07
CA ASP A 283 -13.15 -8.33 2.45
C ASP A 283 -14.33 -7.35 2.33
N TYR A 284 -15.44 -7.80 1.82
CA TYR A 284 -16.70 -7.06 1.77
C TYR A 284 -17.36 -6.94 3.15
N GLU A 285 -16.59 -6.50 4.12
CA GLU A 285 -17.01 -6.21 5.48
C GLU A 285 -16.53 -4.81 5.88
N CYS A 286 -17.30 -4.08 6.67
CA CYS A 286 -16.99 -2.71 7.07
C CYS A 286 -17.69 -2.33 8.38
N CYS A 287 -17.00 -1.59 9.25
CA CYS A 287 -17.63 -0.97 10.40
C CYS A 287 -18.43 0.27 10.02
N ILE A 288 -19.50 0.55 10.80
CA ILE A 288 -20.14 1.86 10.86
C ILE A 288 -20.08 2.36 12.29
N LYS A 289 -19.55 3.59 12.46
CA LYS A 289 -19.41 4.27 13.75
C LYS A 289 -20.07 5.64 13.68
N THR A 290 -20.96 5.96 14.63
CA THR A 290 -21.54 7.30 14.76
C THR A 290 -20.74 8.18 15.72
N VAL A 291 -20.63 9.47 15.39
CA VAL A 291 -19.93 10.48 16.19
C VAL A 291 -20.72 11.79 16.19
N SER A 292 -20.54 12.61 17.22
CA SER A 292 -21.31 13.86 17.41
C SER A 292 -20.67 15.08 16.75
N SER A 293 -19.38 14.99 16.39
CA SER A 293 -18.62 16.13 15.83
C SER A 293 -17.39 15.68 15.06
N VAL A 294 -16.80 16.60 14.27
CA VAL A 294 -15.52 16.37 13.59
C VAL A 294 -14.38 16.12 14.59
N GLN A 295 -14.40 16.74 15.78
CA GLN A 295 -13.40 16.53 16.83
C GLN A 295 -13.45 15.10 17.37
N GLU A 296 -14.65 14.57 17.62
CA GLU A 296 -14.84 13.19 18.03
C GLU A 296 -14.42 12.22 16.94
N ALA A 297 -14.76 12.50 15.67
CA ALA A 297 -14.30 11.72 14.52
C ALA A 297 -12.77 11.64 14.45
N ILE A 298 -12.07 12.77 14.59
CA ILE A 298 -10.62 12.84 14.60
C ILE A 298 -10.03 12.02 15.76
N SER A 299 -10.57 12.15 16.95
CA SER A 299 -10.12 11.39 18.13
C SER A 299 -10.30 9.89 17.93
N TYR A 300 -11.47 9.48 17.46
CA TYR A 300 -11.79 8.08 17.16
C TYR A 300 -10.86 7.50 16.08
N ILE A 301 -10.74 8.18 14.95
CA ILE A 301 -9.90 7.72 13.84
C ILE A 301 -8.44 7.59 14.27
N ASN A 302 -7.88 8.58 14.96
CA ASN A 302 -6.50 8.52 15.42
C ASN A 302 -6.21 7.40 16.42
N SER A 303 -7.23 6.92 17.15
CA SER A 303 -7.08 5.80 18.10
C SER A 303 -7.25 4.42 17.45
N HIS A 304 -7.84 4.33 16.25
CA HIS A 304 -8.16 3.06 15.60
C HIS A 304 -7.46 2.87 14.24
N ASN A 305 -6.86 3.91 13.66
CA ASN A 305 -6.20 3.82 12.37
C ASN A 305 -4.80 3.20 12.46
N THR A 306 -4.32 2.75 11.33
CA THR A 306 -2.93 2.30 11.14
C THR A 306 -2.05 3.37 10.50
N LYS A 307 -2.49 4.61 10.49
CA LYS A 307 -1.81 5.78 9.89
C LYS A 307 -1.62 5.70 8.37
N HIS A 308 -2.48 4.94 7.71
CA HIS A 308 -2.38 4.70 6.27
C HIS A 308 -3.09 5.81 5.47
N SER A 309 -4.41 5.78 5.37
CA SER A 309 -5.18 6.71 4.54
C SER A 309 -6.53 7.01 5.15
N GLU A 310 -6.85 8.30 5.28
CA GLU A 310 -8.09 8.75 5.88
C GLU A 310 -8.77 9.78 4.98
N SER A 311 -10.09 9.82 5.00
CA SER A 311 -10.85 10.79 4.20
C SER A 311 -12.00 11.40 4.97
N ILE A 312 -12.28 12.68 4.71
CA ILE A 312 -13.47 13.39 5.15
C ILE A 312 -14.31 13.81 3.94
N ILE A 313 -15.62 13.62 4.05
CA ILE A 313 -16.58 14.18 3.09
C ILE A 313 -17.30 15.37 3.74
N THR A 314 -17.07 16.56 3.22
CA THR A 314 -17.63 17.79 3.79
C THR A 314 -17.62 18.95 2.78
N GLN A 315 -18.58 19.85 2.90
CA GLN A 315 -18.59 21.16 2.23
C GLN A 315 -18.07 22.30 3.16
N ASN A 316 -17.77 21.97 4.42
CA ASN A 316 -17.24 22.93 5.39
C ASN A 316 -15.71 22.98 5.33
N LEU A 317 -15.18 24.10 4.82
CA LEU A 317 -13.73 24.29 4.68
C LEU A 317 -12.97 24.24 6.03
N GLN A 318 -13.61 24.70 7.12
CA GLN A 318 -12.97 24.68 8.44
C GLN A 318 -12.82 23.24 8.95
N ASN A 319 -13.87 22.40 8.81
CA ASN A 319 -13.82 21.00 9.17
C ASN A 319 -12.82 20.23 8.31
N ALA A 320 -12.77 20.52 7.00
CA ALA A 320 -11.78 19.95 6.10
C ALA A 320 -10.33 20.24 6.54
N ARG A 321 -10.02 21.51 6.82
CA ARG A 321 -8.69 21.93 7.29
C ARG A 321 -8.34 21.35 8.66
N LEU A 322 -9.30 21.33 9.58
CA LEU A 322 -9.12 20.74 10.91
C LEU A 322 -8.80 19.24 10.79
N PHE A 323 -9.57 18.51 9.99
CA PHE A 323 -9.35 17.07 9.75
C PHE A 323 -7.96 16.83 9.15
N GLN A 324 -7.59 17.52 8.06
CA GLN A 324 -6.28 17.38 7.43
C GLN A 324 -5.11 17.68 8.38
N SER A 325 -5.28 18.66 9.28
CA SER A 325 -4.20 19.07 10.21
C SER A 325 -4.06 18.17 11.44
N LYS A 326 -5.13 17.47 11.85
CA LYS A 326 -5.18 16.72 13.11
C LYS A 326 -5.17 15.20 12.95
N ILE A 327 -5.50 14.70 11.76
CA ILE A 327 -5.40 13.25 11.47
C ILE A 327 -3.93 12.87 11.31
N ASP A 328 -3.50 11.86 12.07
CA ASP A 328 -2.18 11.26 11.94
C ASP A 328 -2.24 10.07 10.95
N ALA A 329 -2.18 10.38 9.67
CA ALA A 329 -2.09 9.40 8.60
C ALA A 329 -1.11 9.85 7.52
N SER A 330 -0.65 8.92 6.68
CA SER A 330 0.26 9.23 5.57
C SER A 330 -0.44 9.97 4.45
N CYS A 331 -1.73 9.69 4.22
CA CYS A 331 -2.55 10.38 3.23
C CYS A 331 -3.88 10.79 3.86
N VAL A 332 -4.24 12.07 3.71
CA VAL A 332 -5.48 12.64 4.27
C VAL A 332 -6.22 13.39 3.17
N TYR A 333 -7.40 12.88 2.83
CA TYR A 333 -8.20 13.35 1.71
C TYR A 333 -9.40 14.18 2.15
N VAL A 334 -9.83 15.06 1.27
CA VAL A 334 -11.10 15.78 1.36
C VAL A 334 -11.89 15.51 0.09
N ASN A 335 -13.12 14.99 0.23
CA ASN A 335 -14.03 14.67 -0.86
C ASN A 335 -13.43 13.73 -1.93
N ALA A 336 -12.58 12.82 -1.51
CA ALA A 336 -11.93 11.84 -2.37
C ALA A 336 -11.81 10.47 -1.67
N SER A 337 -11.73 9.42 -2.47
CA SER A 337 -11.59 8.04 -2.00
C SER A 337 -10.18 7.77 -1.46
N THR A 338 -10.07 6.97 -0.41
CA THR A 338 -8.78 6.46 0.08
C THR A 338 -8.05 5.58 -0.95
N ARG A 339 -8.78 5.08 -1.97
CA ARG A 339 -8.22 4.31 -3.09
C ARG A 339 -7.21 5.11 -3.93
N PHE A 340 -7.21 6.44 -3.84
CA PHE A 340 -6.18 7.28 -4.47
C PHE A 340 -4.80 7.17 -3.82
N THR A 341 -4.66 6.51 -2.66
CA THR A 341 -3.34 6.22 -2.08
C THR A 341 -2.67 5.08 -2.85
N ASP A 342 -2.13 5.40 -3.99
CA ASP A 342 -1.53 4.47 -4.95
C ASP A 342 -0.45 5.20 -5.76
N GLY A 343 0.66 4.54 -6.04
CA GLY A 343 1.77 5.15 -6.76
C GLY A 343 1.43 5.55 -8.19
N GLY A 344 0.53 4.80 -8.85
CA GLY A 344 0.02 5.15 -10.18
C GLY A 344 -0.83 6.41 -10.15
N GLU A 345 -1.79 6.47 -9.22
CA GLU A 345 -2.68 7.61 -9.02
C GLU A 345 -1.91 8.89 -8.59
N PHE A 346 -0.80 8.72 -7.84
CA PHE A 346 0.09 9.83 -7.46
C PHE A 346 1.06 10.26 -8.58
N GLY A 347 1.03 9.57 -9.73
CA GLY A 347 1.92 9.86 -10.85
C GLY A 347 3.36 9.35 -10.64
N PHE A 348 3.58 8.43 -9.70
CA PHE A 348 4.90 7.83 -9.46
C PHE A 348 5.20 6.63 -10.37
N GLY A 349 4.26 6.23 -11.21
CA GLY A 349 4.40 5.11 -12.16
C GLY A 349 4.34 3.74 -11.48
N ALA A 350 5.30 3.46 -10.62
CA ALA A 350 5.35 2.27 -9.79
C ALA A 350 5.53 2.64 -8.32
N GLU A 351 5.22 1.71 -7.42
CA GLU A 351 5.46 1.89 -6.00
C GLU A 351 6.00 0.61 -5.33
N LEU A 352 6.83 0.78 -4.31
CA LEU A 352 7.28 -0.32 -3.45
C LEU A 352 6.28 -0.65 -2.33
N GLY A 353 5.22 0.11 -2.24
CA GLY A 353 4.18 0.04 -1.23
C GLY A 353 3.98 1.38 -0.55
N ILE A 354 3.11 1.36 0.48
CA ILE A 354 2.72 2.57 1.19
C ILE A 354 3.28 2.47 2.61
N SER A 355 4.17 3.38 2.96
CA SER A 355 4.73 3.45 4.29
C SER A 355 3.86 4.27 5.22
N THR A 356 3.60 3.74 6.41
CA THR A 356 2.87 4.43 7.48
C THR A 356 3.79 5.04 8.54
N GLN A 357 5.10 4.75 8.46
CA GLN A 357 6.09 5.31 9.39
C GLN A 357 6.35 6.79 9.12
N LYS A 358 6.85 7.52 10.13
CA LYS A 358 7.15 8.95 10.02
C LYS A 358 8.57 9.25 9.55
N LEU A 359 9.48 8.32 9.76
CA LEU A 359 10.89 8.50 9.46
C LEU A 359 11.20 8.01 8.04
N HIS A 360 11.97 8.79 7.29
CA HIS A 360 12.44 8.64 5.93
C HIS A 360 11.34 8.69 4.87
N ALA A 361 10.55 7.61 4.65
CA ALA A 361 9.49 7.56 3.64
C ALA A 361 8.13 7.40 4.31
N ARG A 362 7.13 8.19 3.87
CA ARG A 362 5.75 8.14 4.34
C ARG A 362 4.79 8.27 3.15
N GLY A 363 3.77 7.43 3.07
CA GLY A 363 2.86 7.34 1.94
C GLY A 363 3.37 6.43 0.81
N PRO A 364 2.83 6.56 -0.42
CA PRO A 364 3.28 5.79 -1.58
C PRO A 364 4.77 6.03 -1.88
N MET A 365 5.53 4.95 -2.03
CA MET A 365 6.99 5.02 -2.20
C MET A 365 7.39 4.86 -3.66
N GLY A 366 7.58 5.97 -4.37
CA GLY A 366 8.19 6.03 -5.70
C GLY A 366 9.72 6.14 -5.66
N ILE A 367 10.34 6.51 -6.79
CA ILE A 367 11.81 6.54 -6.97
C ILE A 367 12.53 7.41 -5.93
N LYS A 368 11.96 8.56 -5.53
CA LYS A 368 12.58 9.47 -4.55
C LYS A 368 12.65 8.87 -3.14
N ALA A 369 11.78 7.94 -2.80
CA ALA A 369 11.81 7.23 -1.52
C ALA A 369 13.02 6.29 -1.37
N LEU A 370 13.65 5.90 -2.48
CA LEU A 370 14.87 5.08 -2.51
C LEU A 370 16.16 5.92 -2.61
N THR A 371 16.08 7.20 -2.25
CA THR A 371 17.25 8.09 -2.22
C THR A 371 17.46 8.66 -0.83
N THR A 372 18.67 9.04 -0.54
CA THR A 372 19.04 9.85 0.63
C THR A 372 19.72 11.15 0.19
N THR A 373 20.25 11.92 1.12
CA THR A 373 20.90 13.20 0.82
C THR A 373 22.35 13.20 1.22
N LYS A 374 23.17 13.94 0.44
CA LYS A 374 24.59 14.21 0.68
C LYS A 374 24.82 15.73 0.61
N TYR A 375 25.77 16.22 1.38
CA TYR A 375 26.16 17.62 1.40
C TYR A 375 27.53 17.81 0.79
#